data_ac46491a4a3dc12fba9a8fbac0a81ba9
#
_entry.id   ac46491a4a3dc12fba9a8fbac0a81ba9
#
_cell.length_a   1.000
_cell.length_b   1.000
_cell.length_c   1.000
_cell.angle_alpha   90.00
_cell.angle_beta   90.00
_cell.angle_gamma   90.00
#
_symmetry.space_group_name_H-M   'P 1'
#
loop_
_entity.id
_entity.type
_entity.pdbx_description
1 polymer ?
#
loop_
_entity_poly.entity_id
_entity_poly.type
_entity_poly.pdbx_seq_one_letter_code
_entity_poly.pdbx_strand_id
1 'polypeptide(L)'
;FTGSANTGIAINRKLAARPDKLVALEMGGNNPLVVWDTPKLTDAAAIVVQSAFASAGQRCTAARRLIVKASMYDALIAEVKTLADRIICGAPFDSPAPFMGPLIDNAAADGLTESFLYLLSHGGRAIKHLVRPDESLPFLSPAMIDVTGMRERPDVELFGPILQVIQVEDLDEAIAEANATRFGLVASLVGGTPQDYNRFWAQVRAGIVNWNRPTIGPAHAAPVGGVGLSGNHRPTGYYAADYCAYPVASGEMEQPRAAIGVGLR
;
A
#
# COMPACT_ATOMS: atom_id res chain seq x y z
N PHE A 1 12.73 -3.52 10.80
CA PHE A 1 12.71 -2.16 10.24
C PHE A 1 11.42 -1.92 9.47
N THR A 2 10.78 -0.78 9.73
CA THR A 2 9.66 -0.29 8.92
C THR A 2 10.03 1.09 8.37
N GLY A 3 9.85 1.31 7.07
CA GLY A 3 10.16 2.58 6.42
C GLY A 3 10.24 2.48 4.90
N SER A 4 11.00 3.40 4.27
CA SER A 4 11.13 3.42 2.82
C SER A 4 11.90 2.23 2.26
N ALA A 5 11.59 1.82 1.02
CA ALA A 5 12.32 0.75 0.32
C ALA A 5 13.83 1.07 0.20
N ASN A 6 14.19 2.31 -0.08
CA ASN A 6 15.58 2.72 -0.19
C ASN A 6 16.36 2.51 1.12
N THR A 7 15.79 2.88 2.25
CA THR A 7 16.40 2.68 3.57
C THR A 7 16.49 1.19 3.90
N GLY A 8 15.43 0.41 3.63
CA GLY A 8 15.47 -1.05 3.84
C GLY A 8 16.54 -1.74 3.02
N ILE A 9 16.70 -1.36 1.75
CA ILE A 9 17.78 -1.85 0.87
C ILE A 9 19.15 -1.50 1.45
N ALA A 10 19.35 -0.27 1.95
CA ALA A 10 20.62 0.14 2.55
C ALA A 10 20.95 -0.67 3.81
N ILE A 11 19.97 -0.93 4.68
CA ILE A 11 20.12 -1.79 5.86
C ILE A 11 20.48 -3.21 5.44
N ASN A 12 19.76 -3.78 4.48
CA ASN A 12 20.02 -5.14 4.01
C ASN A 12 21.43 -5.29 3.43
N ARG A 13 21.87 -4.33 2.62
CA ARG A 13 23.26 -4.29 2.10
C ARG A 13 24.30 -4.23 3.21
N LYS A 14 24.08 -3.39 4.21
CA LYS A 14 25.02 -3.25 5.36
C LYS A 14 25.13 -4.53 6.18
N LEU A 15 24.05 -5.31 6.26
CA LEU A 15 23.99 -6.55 7.04
C LEU A 15 24.23 -7.81 6.21
N ALA A 16 24.44 -7.70 4.91
CA ALA A 16 24.64 -8.86 4.02
C ALA A 16 25.81 -9.78 4.44
N ALA A 17 26.87 -9.23 5.04
CA ALA A 17 28.01 -9.97 5.55
C ALA A 17 27.84 -10.45 7.01
N ARG A 18 26.67 -10.28 7.61
CA ARG A 18 26.37 -10.64 9.01
C ARG A 18 25.30 -11.73 9.06
N PRO A 19 25.66 -13.01 8.78
CA PRO A 19 24.70 -14.13 8.78
C PRO A 19 24.12 -14.41 10.19
N ASP A 20 24.73 -13.88 11.23
CA ASP A 20 24.28 -13.92 12.60
C ASP A 20 23.10 -12.96 12.90
N LYS A 21 22.69 -12.13 11.93
CA LYS A 21 21.60 -11.16 12.05
C LYS A 21 20.46 -11.50 11.11
N LEU A 22 19.27 -11.66 11.67
CA LEU A 22 18.05 -11.71 10.90
C LEU A 22 17.55 -10.27 10.71
N VAL A 23 17.14 -9.95 9.48
CA VAL A 23 16.56 -8.66 9.12
C VAL A 23 15.11 -8.89 8.66
N ALA A 24 14.15 -8.29 9.34
CA ALA A 24 12.78 -8.22 8.92
C ALA A 24 12.50 -6.81 8.37
N LEU A 25 12.08 -6.72 7.12
CA LEU A 25 11.86 -5.45 6.41
C LEU A 25 10.36 -5.32 6.05
N GLU A 26 9.75 -4.27 6.58
CA GLU A 26 8.42 -3.80 6.23
C GLU A 26 8.58 -2.45 5.53
N MET A 27 8.33 -2.44 4.22
CA MET A 27 8.61 -1.25 3.41
C MET A 27 7.34 -0.74 2.75
N GLY A 28 7.45 0.41 2.07
CA GLY A 28 6.34 1.08 1.45
C GLY A 28 5.60 0.28 0.37
N GLY A 29 4.59 0.88 -0.23
CA GLY A 29 3.76 0.26 -1.26
C GLY A 29 3.26 1.26 -2.29
N ASN A 30 3.09 0.80 -3.53
CA ASN A 30 2.35 1.52 -4.57
C ASN A 30 0.99 0.83 -4.77
N ASN A 31 0.20 0.81 -3.71
CA ASN A 31 -0.93 -0.09 -3.50
C ASN A 31 -2.10 0.17 -4.45
N PRO A 32 -2.57 -0.84 -5.20
CA PRO A 32 -3.77 -0.74 -6.01
C PRO A 32 -5.05 -0.95 -5.19
N LEU A 33 -6.07 -0.16 -5.47
CA LEU A 33 -7.45 -0.40 -5.12
C LEU A 33 -8.25 -0.46 -6.42
N VAL A 34 -8.83 -1.62 -6.71
CA VAL A 34 -9.65 -1.84 -7.91
C VAL A 34 -11.12 -1.69 -7.54
N VAL A 35 -11.87 -0.88 -8.29
CA VAL A 35 -13.34 -0.83 -8.18
C VAL A 35 -13.95 -1.47 -9.42
N TRP A 36 -14.75 -2.52 -9.18
CA TRP A 36 -15.28 -3.40 -10.20
C TRP A 36 -16.76 -3.72 -9.93
N ASP A 37 -17.61 -3.55 -10.94
CA ASP A 37 -19.03 -3.92 -10.95
C ASP A 37 -19.74 -3.86 -9.57
N THR A 38 -19.94 -2.65 -9.05
CA THR A 38 -20.70 -2.44 -7.82
C THR A 38 -21.87 -1.48 -8.06
N PRO A 39 -23.08 -1.80 -7.58
CA PRO A 39 -24.20 -0.87 -7.59
C PRO A 39 -24.12 0.17 -6.45
N LYS A 40 -23.20 -0.01 -5.49
CA LYS A 40 -23.06 0.83 -4.29
C LYS A 40 -21.90 1.82 -4.46
N LEU A 41 -22.04 2.78 -5.38
CA LEU A 41 -21.00 3.74 -5.71
C LEU A 41 -20.58 4.61 -4.51
N THR A 42 -21.53 5.05 -3.69
CA THR A 42 -21.24 5.86 -2.50
C THR A 42 -20.40 5.10 -1.46
N ASP A 43 -20.72 3.82 -1.22
CA ASP A 43 -19.94 2.97 -0.32
C ASP A 43 -18.53 2.71 -0.89
N ALA A 44 -18.44 2.45 -2.21
CA ALA A 44 -17.15 2.28 -2.88
C ALA A 44 -16.31 3.55 -2.79
N ALA A 45 -16.90 4.72 -3.03
CA ALA A 45 -16.22 6.01 -2.90
C ALA A 45 -15.72 6.27 -1.47
N ALA A 46 -16.51 5.91 -0.46
CA ALA A 46 -16.10 6.02 0.95
C ALA A 46 -14.89 5.11 1.26
N ILE A 47 -14.87 3.87 0.74
CA ILE A 47 -13.73 2.95 0.87
C ILE A 47 -12.49 3.53 0.18
N VAL A 48 -12.62 4.12 -1.01
CA VAL A 48 -11.53 4.77 -1.74
C VAL A 48 -10.97 5.94 -0.93
N VAL A 49 -11.82 6.85 -0.46
CA VAL A 49 -11.40 8.04 0.30
C VAL A 49 -10.68 7.64 1.60
N GLN A 50 -11.22 6.68 2.34
CA GLN A 50 -10.57 6.16 3.55
C GLN A 50 -9.21 5.54 3.22
N SER A 51 -9.13 4.74 2.15
CA SER A 51 -7.89 4.06 1.75
C SER A 51 -6.80 5.04 1.32
N ALA A 52 -7.16 6.10 0.58
CA ALA A 52 -6.20 7.02 -0.01
C ALA A 52 -5.79 8.15 0.94
N PHE A 53 -6.72 8.69 1.73
CA PHE A 53 -6.53 9.97 2.40
C PHE A 53 -6.49 9.90 3.92
N ALA A 54 -6.85 8.79 4.56
CA ALA A 54 -6.68 8.66 6.01
C ALA A 54 -5.22 8.89 6.42
N SER A 55 -5.00 9.67 7.49
CA SER A 55 -3.68 10.10 7.95
C SER A 55 -2.90 10.89 6.88
N ALA A 56 -3.59 11.67 6.04
CA ALA A 56 -3.04 12.39 4.89
C ALA A 56 -2.29 11.46 3.91
N GLY A 57 -2.74 10.21 3.76
CA GLY A 57 -2.07 9.20 2.93
C GLY A 57 -0.73 8.71 3.47
N GLN A 58 -0.33 9.08 4.68
CA GLN A 58 0.95 8.70 5.29
C GLN A 58 0.86 7.33 5.98
N ARG A 59 0.42 6.31 5.22
CA ARG A 59 0.43 4.90 5.63
C ARG A 59 1.04 4.05 4.52
N CYS A 60 1.85 3.08 4.89
CA CYS A 60 2.41 2.11 3.94
C CYS A 60 1.32 1.35 3.17
N THR A 61 0.13 1.16 3.78
CA THR A 61 -1.03 0.51 3.18
C THR A 61 -2.01 1.46 2.48
N ALA A 62 -1.75 2.77 2.43
CA ALA A 62 -2.64 3.70 1.73
C ALA A 62 -2.73 3.37 0.23
N ALA A 63 -3.94 3.48 -0.35
CA ALA A 63 -4.12 3.32 -1.78
C ALA A 63 -3.44 4.47 -2.54
N ARG A 64 -2.57 4.13 -3.49
CA ARG A 64 -1.87 5.07 -4.35
C ARG A 64 -2.46 5.09 -5.76
N ARG A 65 -3.02 3.96 -6.17
CA ARG A 65 -3.58 3.76 -7.50
C ARG A 65 -5.01 3.26 -7.37
N LEU A 66 -5.97 4.04 -7.85
CA LEU A 66 -7.36 3.66 -8.01
C LEU A 66 -7.54 3.18 -9.46
N ILE A 67 -7.85 1.91 -9.63
CA ILE A 67 -8.08 1.27 -10.92
C ILE A 67 -9.58 1.06 -11.07
N VAL A 68 -10.17 1.60 -12.14
CA VAL A 68 -11.62 1.66 -12.30
C VAL A 68 -12.03 1.11 -13.65
N LYS A 69 -13.05 0.24 -13.67
CA LYS A 69 -13.72 -0.21 -14.90
C LYS A 69 -14.26 0.97 -15.70
N ALA A 70 -14.00 1.02 -16.98
CA ALA A 70 -14.37 2.14 -17.87
C ALA A 70 -15.84 2.53 -17.77
N SER A 71 -16.73 1.55 -17.74
CA SER A 71 -18.19 1.79 -17.65
C SER A 71 -18.64 2.43 -16.33
N MET A 72 -17.80 2.44 -15.30
CA MET A 72 -18.10 3.03 -13.97
C MET A 72 -17.31 4.31 -13.70
N TYR A 73 -16.34 4.62 -14.55
CA TYR A 73 -15.34 5.65 -14.29
C TYR A 73 -15.96 6.99 -13.91
N ASP A 74 -16.77 7.59 -14.79
CA ASP A 74 -17.31 8.93 -14.57
C ASP A 74 -18.15 9.03 -13.30
N ALA A 75 -19.05 8.06 -13.09
CA ALA A 75 -19.95 8.03 -11.95
C ALA A 75 -19.18 7.84 -10.62
N LEU A 76 -18.23 6.89 -10.57
CA LEU A 76 -17.43 6.66 -9.38
C LEU A 76 -16.52 7.85 -9.07
N ILE A 77 -15.86 8.40 -10.07
CA ILE A 77 -14.93 9.53 -9.87
C ILE A 77 -15.68 10.77 -9.39
N ALA A 78 -16.90 11.02 -9.86
CA ALA A 78 -17.74 12.09 -9.34
C ALA A 78 -18.06 11.91 -7.85
N GLU A 79 -18.41 10.69 -7.41
CA GLU A 79 -18.67 10.38 -5.99
C GLU A 79 -17.41 10.52 -5.13
N VAL A 80 -16.27 9.95 -5.58
CA VAL A 80 -14.99 10.06 -4.86
C VAL A 80 -14.56 11.52 -4.73
N LYS A 81 -14.66 12.30 -5.81
CA LYS A 81 -14.33 13.72 -5.80
C LYS A 81 -15.23 14.51 -4.84
N THR A 82 -16.55 14.23 -4.86
CA THR A 82 -17.51 14.87 -3.96
C THR A 82 -17.16 14.63 -2.49
N LEU A 83 -16.78 13.41 -2.12
CA LEU A 83 -16.31 13.10 -0.77
C LEU A 83 -14.96 13.75 -0.46
N ALA A 84 -14.02 13.71 -1.40
CA ALA A 84 -12.70 14.32 -1.24
C ALA A 84 -12.77 15.86 -1.09
N ASP A 85 -13.74 16.52 -1.73
CA ASP A 85 -13.98 17.96 -1.59
C ASP A 85 -14.52 18.34 -0.20
N ARG A 86 -15.10 17.39 0.54
CA ARG A 86 -15.64 17.57 1.90
C ARG A 86 -14.63 17.24 3.00
N ILE A 87 -13.44 16.78 2.66
CA ILE A 87 -12.40 16.46 3.63
C ILE A 87 -11.96 17.75 4.34
N ILE A 88 -12.05 17.73 5.66
CA ILE A 88 -11.52 18.78 6.53
C ILE A 88 -10.05 18.47 6.80
N CYS A 89 -9.17 19.39 6.43
CA CYS A 89 -7.75 19.35 6.74
C CYS A 89 -7.48 20.36 7.86
N GLY A 90 -6.75 19.95 8.90
CA GLY A 90 -6.49 20.84 10.02
C GLY A 90 -5.56 20.22 11.06
N ALA A 91 -5.26 20.99 12.11
CA ALA A 91 -4.45 20.53 13.23
C ALA A 91 -5.24 19.51 14.10
N PRO A 92 -4.54 18.62 14.84
CA PRO A 92 -5.20 17.49 15.55
C PRO A 92 -6.30 17.88 16.53
N PHE A 93 -6.27 19.11 17.05
CA PHE A 93 -7.23 19.60 18.04
C PHE A 93 -8.17 20.69 17.51
N ASP A 94 -8.22 20.89 16.20
CA ASP A 94 -9.13 21.85 15.57
C ASP A 94 -10.59 21.39 15.71
N SER A 95 -11.50 22.37 15.66
CA SER A 95 -12.94 22.13 15.64
C SER A 95 -13.56 22.80 14.40
N PRO A 96 -14.28 22.04 13.56
CA PRO A 96 -14.61 20.62 13.67
C PRO A 96 -13.37 19.73 13.51
N ALA A 97 -13.44 18.51 14.10
CA ALA A 97 -12.33 17.57 14.04
C ALA A 97 -11.91 17.25 12.60
N PRO A 98 -10.64 17.40 12.22
CA PRO A 98 -10.18 17.16 10.86
C PRO A 98 -10.11 15.66 10.54
N PHE A 99 -10.37 15.31 9.28
CA PHE A 99 -10.13 13.96 8.74
C PHE A 99 -8.65 13.76 8.39
N MET A 100 -7.98 14.81 7.90
CA MET A 100 -6.57 14.81 7.54
C MET A 100 -5.81 15.84 8.38
N GLY A 101 -4.67 15.41 8.91
CA GLY A 101 -3.69 16.30 9.54
C GLY A 101 -2.60 16.76 8.57
N PRO A 102 -1.51 17.36 9.10
CA PRO A 102 -0.36 17.76 8.32
C PRO A 102 0.47 16.56 7.87
N LEU A 103 1.36 16.78 6.91
CA LEU A 103 2.48 15.89 6.64
C LEU A 103 3.53 16.02 7.75
N ILE A 104 4.53 15.12 7.72
CA ILE A 104 5.57 15.08 8.74
C ILE A 104 6.37 16.39 8.82
N ASP A 105 6.65 17.01 7.67
CA ASP A 105 7.38 18.26 7.55
C ASP A 105 7.14 18.95 6.19
N ASN A 106 7.71 20.15 6.04
CA ASN A 106 7.62 20.93 4.81
C ASN A 106 8.37 20.26 3.64
N ALA A 107 9.48 19.56 3.90
CA ALA A 107 10.22 18.88 2.84
C ALA A 107 9.39 17.77 2.19
N ALA A 108 8.59 17.05 2.99
CA ALA A 108 7.62 16.08 2.46
C ALA A 108 6.53 16.75 1.62
N ALA A 109 6.02 17.91 2.07
CA ALA A 109 5.02 18.68 1.31
C ALA A 109 5.58 19.21 -0.02
N ASP A 110 6.82 19.71 -0.02
CA ASP A 110 7.53 20.19 -1.22
C ASP A 110 7.69 19.04 -2.23
N GLY A 111 8.23 17.89 -1.78
CA GLY A 111 8.46 16.73 -2.65
C GLY A 111 7.17 16.15 -3.24
N LEU A 112 6.06 16.18 -2.51
CA LEU A 112 4.76 15.76 -3.04
C LEU A 112 4.17 16.76 -4.02
N THR A 113 4.37 18.06 -3.79
CA THR A 113 3.97 19.12 -4.72
C THR A 113 4.74 18.97 -6.03
N GLU A 114 6.06 18.79 -5.97
CA GLU A 114 6.90 18.52 -7.14
C GLU A 114 6.46 17.26 -7.89
N SER A 115 6.16 16.17 -7.15
CA SER A 115 5.68 14.93 -7.74
C SER A 115 4.34 15.09 -8.46
N PHE A 116 3.41 15.86 -7.89
CA PHE A 116 2.12 16.15 -8.53
C PHE A 116 2.31 16.98 -9.81
N LEU A 117 3.16 18.00 -9.77
CA LEU A 117 3.51 18.81 -10.94
C LEU A 117 4.22 17.98 -12.04
N TYR A 118 5.09 17.05 -11.63
CA TYR A 118 5.70 16.11 -12.55
C TYR A 118 4.64 15.26 -13.28
N LEU A 119 3.68 14.68 -12.56
CA LEU A 119 2.61 13.90 -13.18
C LEU A 119 1.80 14.74 -14.17
N LEU A 120 1.48 15.99 -13.82
CA LEU A 120 0.75 16.91 -14.73
C LEU A 120 1.56 17.20 -16.00
N SER A 121 2.85 17.50 -15.88
CA SER A 121 3.71 17.87 -17.01
C SER A 121 4.01 16.68 -17.95
N HIS A 122 3.80 15.43 -17.48
CA HIS A 122 4.02 14.20 -18.26
C HIS A 122 2.72 13.54 -18.75
N GLY A 123 1.62 14.29 -18.80
CA GLY A 123 0.37 13.84 -19.42
C GLY A 123 -0.71 13.39 -18.45
N GLY A 124 -0.47 13.51 -17.14
CA GLY A 124 -1.53 13.34 -16.15
C GLY A 124 -2.56 14.47 -16.22
N ARG A 125 -3.81 14.15 -15.98
CA ARG A 125 -4.93 15.10 -15.98
C ARG A 125 -5.49 15.25 -14.57
N ALA A 126 -5.41 16.45 -14.00
CA ALA A 126 -5.97 16.70 -12.67
C ALA A 126 -7.49 16.52 -12.66
N ILE A 127 -7.98 15.65 -11.78
CA ILE A 127 -9.39 15.52 -11.40
C ILE A 127 -9.68 16.45 -10.22
N LYS A 128 -8.73 16.50 -9.28
CA LYS A 128 -8.71 17.42 -8.14
C LYS A 128 -7.27 17.87 -7.92
N HIS A 129 -7.03 19.18 -7.98
CA HIS A 129 -5.69 19.74 -7.80
C HIS A 129 -5.19 19.55 -6.37
N LEU A 130 -3.87 19.33 -6.25
CA LEU A 130 -3.17 19.46 -4.98
C LEU A 130 -3.08 20.95 -4.62
N VAL A 131 -3.48 21.28 -3.40
CA VAL A 131 -3.39 22.65 -2.88
C VAL A 131 -2.61 22.63 -1.58
N ARG A 132 -1.67 23.56 -1.45
CA ARG A 132 -0.97 23.88 -0.21
C ARG A 132 -1.43 25.26 0.24
N PRO A 133 -2.30 25.37 1.26
CA PRO A 133 -2.92 26.64 1.63
C PRO A 133 -1.92 27.64 2.21
N ASP A 134 -0.86 27.16 2.86
CA ASP A 134 0.20 27.94 3.47
C ASP A 134 1.54 27.24 3.23
N GLU A 135 2.44 27.86 2.49
CA GLU A 135 3.76 27.29 2.16
C GLU A 135 4.68 27.14 3.38
N SER A 136 4.42 27.86 4.47
CA SER A 136 5.17 27.72 5.71
C SER A 136 4.76 26.51 6.53
N LEU A 137 3.64 25.84 6.17
CA LEU A 137 3.07 24.72 6.90
C LEU A 137 2.95 23.48 6.00
N PRO A 138 3.10 22.26 6.56
CA PRO A 138 3.08 21.02 5.80
C PRO A 138 1.67 20.45 5.56
N PHE A 139 0.69 21.33 5.30
CA PHE A 139 -0.68 20.91 4.98
C PHE A 139 -0.88 20.83 3.48
N LEU A 140 -1.38 19.67 3.01
CA LEU A 140 -1.79 19.48 1.63
C LEU A 140 -3.26 19.05 1.58
N SER A 141 -3.99 19.55 0.58
CA SER A 141 -5.33 19.03 0.28
C SER A 141 -5.25 17.63 -0.33
N PRO A 142 -6.34 16.81 -0.27
CA PRO A 142 -6.42 15.62 -1.08
C PRO A 142 -6.38 15.97 -2.57
N ALA A 143 -5.64 15.19 -3.35
CA ALA A 143 -5.50 15.37 -4.79
C ALA A 143 -5.80 14.07 -5.54
N MET A 144 -6.37 14.20 -6.72
CA MET A 144 -6.68 13.09 -7.63
C MET A 144 -6.18 13.43 -9.04
N ILE A 145 -5.46 12.52 -9.66
CA ILE A 145 -4.91 12.72 -10.99
C ILE A 145 -5.14 11.48 -11.86
N ASP A 146 -5.78 11.66 -13.01
CA ASP A 146 -5.93 10.62 -14.01
C ASP A 146 -4.62 10.45 -14.76
N VAL A 147 -4.07 9.25 -14.71
CA VAL A 147 -2.81 8.87 -15.33
C VAL A 147 -2.98 7.78 -16.39
N THR A 148 -4.22 7.49 -16.80
CA THR A 148 -4.55 6.45 -17.79
C THR A 148 -3.75 6.62 -19.09
N GLY A 149 -3.65 7.84 -19.60
CA GLY A 149 -2.94 8.14 -20.85
C GLY A 149 -1.43 8.29 -20.74
N MET A 150 -0.85 8.19 -19.54
CA MET A 150 0.59 8.35 -19.36
C MET A 150 1.34 7.10 -19.82
N ARG A 151 2.32 7.29 -20.74
CA ARG A 151 3.15 6.19 -21.26
C ARG A 151 4.16 5.68 -20.23
N GLU A 152 4.74 6.59 -19.46
CA GLU A 152 5.74 6.28 -18.43
C GLU A 152 5.30 6.89 -17.11
N ARG A 153 4.92 6.04 -16.18
CA ARG A 153 4.55 6.44 -14.80
C ARG A 153 5.66 6.02 -13.85
N PRO A 154 6.21 6.94 -13.03
CA PRO A 154 7.18 6.57 -12.02
C PRO A 154 6.59 5.55 -11.03
N ASP A 155 7.26 4.40 -10.89
CA ASP A 155 6.90 3.41 -9.87
C ASP A 155 7.55 3.77 -8.53
N VAL A 156 6.99 4.78 -7.90
CA VAL A 156 7.43 5.33 -6.61
C VAL A 156 6.25 5.45 -5.65
N GLU A 157 6.53 5.32 -4.36
CA GLU A 157 5.55 5.58 -3.32
C GLU A 157 5.42 7.09 -3.09
N LEU A 158 4.28 7.67 -3.47
CA LEU A 158 3.93 9.05 -3.13
C LEU A 158 3.30 9.06 -1.72
N PHE A 159 4.13 9.22 -0.67
CA PHE A 159 3.72 9.06 0.72
C PHE A 159 2.94 10.28 1.25
N GLY A 160 1.76 10.52 0.65
CA GLY A 160 0.91 11.67 0.92
C GLY A 160 -0.46 11.56 0.24
N PRO A 161 -1.28 12.64 0.28
CA PRO A 161 -2.67 12.60 -0.13
C PRO A 161 -2.87 12.75 -1.66
N ILE A 162 -2.14 11.97 -2.44
CA ILE A 162 -2.24 11.94 -3.91
C ILE A 162 -2.74 10.56 -4.35
N LEU A 163 -3.87 10.53 -5.04
CA LEU A 163 -4.45 9.33 -5.62
C LEU A 163 -4.35 9.38 -7.15
N GLN A 164 -3.60 8.47 -7.72
CA GLN A 164 -3.56 8.25 -9.16
C GLN A 164 -4.77 7.42 -9.59
N VAL A 165 -5.45 7.83 -10.65
CA VAL A 165 -6.64 7.16 -11.17
C VAL A 165 -6.32 6.57 -12.54
N ILE A 166 -6.75 5.33 -12.78
CA ILE A 166 -6.47 4.58 -13.99
C ILE A 166 -7.75 3.90 -14.44
N GLN A 167 -8.13 4.14 -15.67
CA GLN A 167 -9.27 3.49 -16.32
C GLN A 167 -8.81 2.23 -17.03
N VAL A 168 -9.60 1.14 -16.94
CA VAL A 168 -9.34 -0.15 -17.57
C VAL A 168 -10.63 -0.72 -18.16
N GLU A 169 -10.51 -1.54 -19.20
CA GLU A 169 -11.68 -2.08 -19.92
C GLU A 169 -12.17 -3.39 -19.29
N ASP A 170 -11.28 -4.27 -18.89
CA ASP A 170 -11.61 -5.58 -18.35
C ASP A 170 -10.83 -5.94 -17.08
N LEU A 171 -11.21 -7.04 -16.45
CA LEU A 171 -10.62 -7.49 -15.19
C LEU A 171 -9.17 -7.98 -15.36
N ASP A 172 -8.80 -8.48 -16.54
CA ASP A 172 -7.43 -8.89 -16.84
C ASP A 172 -6.52 -7.68 -16.89
N GLU A 173 -6.96 -6.62 -17.55
CA GLU A 173 -6.26 -5.34 -17.57
C GLU A 173 -6.16 -4.74 -16.15
N ALA A 174 -7.25 -4.83 -15.36
CA ALA A 174 -7.22 -4.37 -13.95
C ALA A 174 -6.18 -5.12 -13.12
N ILE A 175 -6.09 -6.44 -13.26
CA ILE A 175 -5.10 -7.27 -12.56
C ILE A 175 -3.69 -6.98 -13.07
N ALA A 176 -3.52 -6.84 -14.38
CA ALA A 176 -2.23 -6.49 -14.98
C ALA A 176 -1.73 -5.13 -14.48
N GLU A 177 -2.62 -4.13 -14.46
CA GLU A 177 -2.33 -2.80 -13.93
C GLU A 177 -2.04 -2.86 -12.41
N ALA A 178 -2.80 -3.62 -11.63
CA ALA A 178 -2.53 -3.81 -10.21
C ALA A 178 -1.12 -4.35 -9.96
N ASN A 179 -0.65 -5.25 -10.82
CA ASN A 179 0.67 -5.86 -10.75
C ASN A 179 1.80 -5.03 -11.42
N ALA A 180 1.47 -3.95 -12.12
CA ALA A 180 2.44 -3.09 -12.82
C ALA A 180 3.24 -2.20 -11.85
N THR A 181 3.85 -2.83 -10.85
CA THR A 181 4.69 -2.19 -9.83
C THR A 181 5.70 -3.20 -9.28
N ARG A 182 6.84 -2.70 -8.80
CA ARG A 182 7.84 -3.50 -8.08
C ARG A 182 7.45 -3.74 -6.61
N PHE A 183 6.48 -2.99 -6.11
CA PHE A 183 5.94 -3.15 -4.77
C PHE A 183 4.90 -4.27 -4.71
N GLY A 184 4.47 -4.64 -3.51
CA GLY A 184 3.45 -5.67 -3.29
C GLY A 184 3.05 -5.79 -1.83
N LEU A 185 2.59 -4.68 -1.20
CA LEU A 185 2.17 -4.71 0.21
C LEU A 185 0.70 -5.09 0.33
N VAL A 186 -0.20 -4.29 -0.21
CA VAL A 186 -1.64 -4.53 -0.14
C VAL A 186 -2.30 -4.27 -1.48
N ALA A 187 -3.34 -5.03 -1.79
CA ALA A 187 -4.26 -4.80 -2.89
C ALA A 187 -5.70 -5.01 -2.41
N SER A 188 -6.64 -4.26 -2.97
CA SER A 188 -8.07 -4.41 -2.64
C SER A 188 -8.91 -4.44 -3.90
N LEU A 189 -9.93 -5.32 -3.92
CA LEU A 189 -11.03 -5.31 -4.89
C LEU A 189 -12.30 -4.84 -4.18
N VAL A 190 -12.98 -3.85 -4.73
CA VAL A 190 -14.28 -3.35 -4.24
C VAL A 190 -15.34 -3.62 -5.30
N GLY A 191 -16.39 -4.33 -4.93
CA GLY A 191 -17.40 -4.86 -5.85
C GLY A 191 -17.01 -6.20 -6.45
N GLY A 192 -17.51 -6.49 -7.64
CA GLY A 192 -17.34 -7.76 -8.31
C GLY A 192 -18.12 -8.91 -7.67
N THR A 193 -18.07 -10.06 -8.31
CA THR A 193 -18.60 -11.35 -7.83
C THR A 193 -17.56 -12.10 -6.99
N PRO A 194 -17.94 -13.16 -6.25
CA PRO A 194 -16.96 -14.06 -5.61
C PRO A 194 -15.97 -14.68 -6.60
N GLN A 195 -16.39 -14.91 -7.85
CA GLN A 195 -15.51 -15.43 -8.92
C GLN A 195 -14.46 -14.38 -9.33
N ASP A 196 -14.87 -13.11 -9.48
CA ASP A 196 -13.96 -12.01 -9.78
C ASP A 196 -12.94 -11.85 -8.66
N TYR A 197 -13.37 -11.90 -7.39
CA TYR A 197 -12.48 -11.82 -6.25
C TYR A 197 -11.51 -13.00 -6.19
N ASN A 198 -11.97 -14.23 -6.37
CA ASN A 198 -11.10 -15.40 -6.37
C ASN A 198 -10.03 -15.30 -7.47
N ARG A 199 -10.40 -14.80 -8.65
CA ARG A 199 -9.46 -14.55 -9.73
C ARG A 199 -8.46 -13.45 -9.38
N PHE A 200 -8.93 -12.32 -8.86
CA PHE A 200 -8.09 -11.22 -8.38
C PHE A 200 -7.11 -11.71 -7.30
N TRP A 201 -7.61 -12.39 -6.27
CA TRP A 201 -6.82 -12.94 -5.17
C TRP A 201 -5.73 -13.89 -5.64
N ALA A 202 -6.03 -14.75 -6.60
CA ALA A 202 -5.08 -15.73 -7.11
C ALA A 202 -3.97 -15.12 -7.99
N GLN A 203 -4.20 -13.96 -8.59
CA GLN A 203 -3.31 -13.39 -9.60
C GLN A 203 -2.63 -12.08 -9.16
N VAL A 204 -3.20 -11.35 -8.20
CA VAL A 204 -2.57 -10.13 -7.70
C VAL A 204 -1.37 -10.43 -6.82
N ARG A 205 -0.30 -9.65 -6.99
CA ARG A 205 0.94 -9.82 -6.24
C ARG A 205 1.00 -8.86 -5.07
N ALA A 206 0.42 -9.25 -3.94
CA ALA A 206 0.45 -8.50 -2.70
C ALA A 206 0.46 -9.43 -1.49
N GLY A 207 1.05 -8.99 -0.38
CA GLY A 207 1.06 -9.75 0.87
C GLY A 207 -0.29 -9.69 1.62
N ILE A 208 -1.10 -8.67 1.33
CA ILE A 208 -2.45 -8.48 1.89
C ILE A 208 -3.40 -8.27 0.71
N VAL A 209 -4.46 -9.08 0.63
CA VAL A 209 -5.48 -8.96 -0.41
C VAL A 209 -6.85 -8.85 0.25
N ASN A 210 -7.52 -7.74 0.03
CA ASN A 210 -8.82 -7.45 0.62
C ASN A 210 -9.96 -7.52 -0.41
N TRP A 211 -11.16 -7.85 0.05
CA TRP A 211 -12.39 -7.75 -0.72
C TRP A 211 -13.41 -6.89 0.01
N ASN A 212 -13.95 -5.88 -0.69
CA ASN A 212 -14.94 -4.94 -0.16
C ASN A 212 -14.51 -4.28 1.16
N ARG A 213 -13.22 -4.03 1.29
CA ARG A 213 -12.62 -3.37 2.45
C ARG A 213 -11.57 -2.35 2.01
N PRO A 214 -11.31 -1.32 2.84
CA PRO A 214 -10.19 -0.42 2.62
C PRO A 214 -8.85 -1.17 2.58
N THR A 215 -7.85 -0.57 1.95
CA THR A 215 -6.47 -1.07 1.97
C THR A 215 -5.81 -0.89 3.34
N ILE A 216 -6.32 0.02 4.16
CA ILE A 216 -5.83 0.32 5.51
C ILE A 216 -6.47 -0.59 6.57
N GLY A 217 -5.81 -0.75 7.72
CA GLY A 217 -6.35 -1.53 8.84
C GLY A 217 -6.30 -3.04 8.65
N PRO A 218 -5.12 -3.64 8.39
CA PRO A 218 -4.99 -5.09 8.34
C PRO A 218 -5.36 -5.73 9.69
N ALA A 219 -5.84 -6.98 9.64
CA ALA A 219 -6.15 -7.71 10.87
C ALA A 219 -4.85 -8.03 11.64
N HIS A 220 -4.77 -7.63 12.92
CA HIS A 220 -3.60 -7.86 13.77
C HIS A 220 -3.25 -9.35 13.95
N ALA A 221 -4.24 -10.24 13.82
CA ALA A 221 -4.06 -11.70 13.91
C ALA A 221 -3.67 -12.35 12.57
N ALA A 222 -3.44 -11.57 11.52
CA ALA A 222 -3.01 -12.07 10.22
C ALA A 222 -1.53 -11.74 9.97
N PRO A 223 -0.86 -12.43 9.03
CA PRO A 223 0.44 -12.00 8.52
C PRO A 223 0.32 -10.60 7.92
N VAL A 224 1.23 -9.70 8.29
CA VAL A 224 1.31 -8.35 7.72
C VAL A 224 2.70 -8.18 7.14
N GLY A 225 2.78 -8.04 5.82
CA GLY A 225 4.05 -7.86 5.13
C GLY A 225 3.88 -7.94 3.63
N GLY A 226 4.86 -7.40 2.91
CA GLY A 226 4.83 -7.30 1.47
C GLY A 226 5.81 -8.21 0.76
N VAL A 227 5.63 -8.31 -0.55
CA VAL A 227 6.54 -8.94 -1.49
C VAL A 227 7.19 -7.87 -2.39
N GLY A 228 8.15 -8.25 -3.20
CA GLY A 228 8.90 -7.30 -4.03
C GLY A 228 9.62 -6.25 -3.19
N LEU A 229 9.50 -4.96 -3.55
CA LEU A 229 10.10 -3.86 -2.80
C LEU A 229 9.37 -3.52 -1.49
N SER A 230 8.28 -4.22 -1.17
CA SER A 230 7.51 -3.96 0.07
C SER A 230 7.96 -4.81 1.26
N GLY A 231 8.82 -5.80 1.07
CA GLY A 231 9.30 -6.64 2.17
C GLY A 231 10.28 -7.71 1.73
N ASN A 232 10.80 -8.48 2.69
CA ASN A 232 11.78 -9.53 2.46
C ASN A 232 11.32 -10.91 2.96
N HIS A 233 10.04 -11.21 2.84
CA HIS A 233 9.45 -12.48 3.26
C HIS A 233 9.56 -12.76 4.77
N ARG A 234 9.56 -11.70 5.58
CA ARG A 234 9.50 -11.75 7.04
C ARG A 234 8.34 -10.90 7.53
N PRO A 235 7.08 -11.35 7.29
CA PRO A 235 5.90 -10.60 7.69
C PRO A 235 5.84 -10.46 9.21
N THR A 236 5.35 -9.32 9.65
CA THR A 236 5.01 -9.02 11.04
C THR A 236 3.60 -9.53 11.38
N GLY A 237 2.97 -9.01 12.41
CA GLY A 237 1.68 -9.48 12.88
C GLY A 237 1.79 -10.89 13.45
N TYR A 238 1.04 -11.84 12.92
CA TYR A 238 1.02 -13.23 13.40
C TYR A 238 2.41 -13.88 13.46
N TYR A 239 3.30 -13.58 12.51
CA TYR A 239 4.64 -14.17 12.43
C TYR A 239 5.74 -13.39 13.15
N ALA A 240 5.42 -12.29 13.84
CA ALA A 240 6.44 -11.47 14.49
C ALA A 240 7.25 -12.25 15.56
N ALA A 241 6.62 -13.17 16.26
CA ALA A 241 7.28 -13.99 17.27
C ALA A 241 8.34 -14.94 16.67
N ASP A 242 8.12 -15.44 15.45
CA ASP A 242 8.97 -16.47 14.83
C ASP A 242 10.39 -15.95 14.52
N TYR A 243 10.54 -14.66 14.23
CA TYR A 243 11.87 -14.08 13.99
C TYR A 243 12.47 -13.39 15.22
N CYS A 244 11.73 -13.36 16.33
CA CYS A 244 12.26 -12.91 17.64
C CYS A 244 12.86 -14.07 18.45
N ALA A 245 12.77 -15.31 17.95
CA ALA A 245 13.34 -16.51 18.56
C ALA A 245 14.06 -17.35 17.49
N TYR A 246 14.84 -18.32 17.91
CA TYR A 246 15.41 -19.31 17.01
C TYR A 246 15.01 -20.73 17.46
N PRO A 247 14.69 -21.64 16.53
CA PRO A 247 14.32 -23.00 16.86
C PRO A 247 15.53 -23.80 17.34
N VAL A 248 15.33 -24.62 18.38
CA VAL A 248 16.32 -25.54 18.89
C VAL A 248 15.76 -26.96 18.76
N ALA A 249 16.50 -27.84 18.07
CA ALA A 249 16.20 -29.27 18.08
C ALA A 249 16.93 -29.93 19.23
N SER A 250 16.22 -30.81 19.96
CA SER A 250 16.79 -31.63 21.03
C SER A 250 16.56 -33.09 20.74
N GLY A 251 17.58 -33.91 20.97
CA GLY A 251 17.47 -35.37 20.99
C GLY A 251 17.78 -35.85 22.39
N GLU A 252 16.80 -36.42 23.08
CA GLU A 252 16.91 -36.71 24.51
C GLU A 252 16.73 -38.24 24.77
N MET A 253 17.54 -38.75 25.70
CA MET A 253 17.40 -40.06 26.31
C MET A 253 17.65 -39.92 27.81
N GLU A 254 16.85 -40.58 28.66
CA GLU A 254 17.03 -40.59 30.11
C GLU A 254 18.35 -41.24 30.51
N GLN A 255 18.80 -42.25 29.75
CA GLN A 255 20.06 -42.96 29.99
C GLN A 255 20.88 -42.99 28.68
N PRO A 256 22.21 -42.79 28.75
CA PRO A 256 23.04 -42.88 27.57
C PRO A 256 23.02 -44.30 27.00
N ARG A 257 22.70 -44.39 25.68
CA ARG A 257 22.81 -45.65 24.91
C ARG A 257 23.68 -45.39 23.71
N ALA A 258 24.78 -46.12 23.63
CA ALA A 258 25.61 -46.12 22.44
C ALA A 258 25.22 -47.26 21.52
N ALA A 259 24.88 -46.98 20.26
CA ALA A 259 24.82 -47.95 19.19
C ALA A 259 26.20 -48.02 18.55
N ILE A 260 26.86 -49.16 18.60
CA ILE A 260 28.10 -49.39 17.84
C ILE A 260 27.74 -49.59 16.38
N GLY A 261 28.15 -48.64 15.51
CA GLY A 261 27.94 -48.67 14.08
C GLY A 261 28.79 -49.71 13.36
N VAL A 262 28.43 -50.04 12.13
CA VAL A 262 29.22 -50.94 11.27
C VAL A 262 30.63 -50.40 11.08
N GLY A 263 31.65 -51.25 11.38
CA GLY A 263 33.06 -50.87 11.29
C GLY A 263 33.69 -50.25 12.55
N LEU A 264 32.89 -49.97 13.56
CA LEU A 264 33.35 -49.60 14.88
C LEU A 264 33.49 -50.90 15.72
N ARG A 265 34.75 -51.34 15.96
CA ARG A 265 35.09 -52.51 16.73
C ARG A 265 36.00 -52.14 17.90
#